data_a91bd75a432b8184ce933614411b9cb9
#
_entry.id   a91bd75a432b8184ce933614411b9cb9
#
_cell.length_a   1.000
_cell.length_b   1.000
_cell.length_c   1.000
_cell.angle_alpha   90.00
_cell.angle_beta   90.00
_cell.angle_gamma   90.00
#
_symmetry.space_group_name_H-M   'P 1'
#
loop_
_entity.id
_entity.type
_entity.pdbx_description
1 polymer ?
#
loop_
_entity_poly.entity_id
_entity_poly.type
_entity_poly.pdbx_seq_one_letter_code
_entity_poly.pdbx_strand_id
1 'polypeptide(L)'
;MCLLHTIIRDLEFRREGYSLSDVVDRFRKSRRSTVLAYVETQAARLEANGKLGTARNYRRTLGSFSDFLGGRDIPFSLVDERLVGQYDDWLRRRGVVRNTVSFYMRILRAVYNRAVKEDVVPQADPFRHVYTGVDQTCKRAVGEDVVVRLRQLDLTHSPSLALARDIFIFSYCTRGMAFVDIAFLRNQDICLLYTSPSPRDSTSS
;
A
#
# COMPACT_ATOMS: atom_id res chain seq x y z
N MET A 1 -25.64 14.15 2.56
CA MET A 1 -26.62 13.06 2.36
C MET A 1 -26.74 12.29 3.66
N CYS A 2 -27.97 11.94 4.11
CA CYS A 2 -28.14 11.23 5.41
C CYS A 2 -27.70 9.77 5.27
N LEU A 3 -26.96 9.23 6.26
CA LEU A 3 -26.52 7.84 6.30
C LEU A 3 -27.66 6.82 6.06
N LEU A 4 -28.83 7.13 6.61
CA LEU A 4 -30.01 6.28 6.44
C LEU A 4 -30.45 6.15 4.97
N HIS A 5 -30.48 7.26 4.23
CA HIS A 5 -30.77 7.25 2.80
C HIS A 5 -29.76 6.43 2.00
N THR A 6 -28.49 6.49 2.39
CA THR A 6 -27.43 5.70 1.72
C THR A 6 -27.61 4.20 1.97
N ILE A 7 -27.98 3.80 3.20
CA ILE A 7 -28.26 2.39 3.55
C ILE A 7 -29.46 1.86 2.78
N ILE A 8 -30.56 2.63 2.73
CA ILE A 8 -31.78 2.22 2.02
C ILE A 8 -31.47 2.04 0.52
N ARG A 9 -30.80 3.02 -0.10
CA ARG A 9 -30.44 2.95 -1.52
C ARG A 9 -29.51 1.76 -1.84
N ASP A 10 -28.58 1.40 -0.95
CA ASP A 10 -27.72 0.23 -1.09
C ASP A 10 -28.53 -1.07 -1.05
N LEU A 11 -29.49 -1.16 -0.14
CA LEU A 11 -30.39 -2.31 -0.03
C LEU A 11 -31.29 -2.44 -1.28
N GLU A 12 -31.83 -1.33 -1.77
CA GLU A 12 -32.62 -1.30 -3.02
C GLU A 12 -31.79 -1.70 -4.24
N PHE A 13 -30.55 -1.26 -4.33
CA PHE A 13 -29.64 -1.60 -5.43
C PHE A 13 -29.31 -3.10 -5.48
N ARG A 14 -29.21 -3.78 -4.33
CA ARG A 14 -28.96 -5.23 -4.25
C ARG A 14 -30.12 -6.08 -4.71
N ARG A 15 -31.32 -5.49 -4.92
CA ARG A 15 -32.56 -6.17 -5.32
C ARG A 15 -32.97 -7.34 -4.43
N GLU A 16 -32.44 -7.40 -3.22
CA GLU A 16 -32.86 -8.33 -2.18
C GLU A 16 -33.97 -7.68 -1.36
N GLY A 17 -35.03 -8.45 -1.07
CA GLY A 17 -36.06 -7.97 -0.17
C GLY A 17 -35.43 -7.65 1.20
N TYR A 18 -35.66 -6.45 1.74
CA TYR A 18 -35.13 -6.04 3.04
C TYR A 18 -36.28 -5.66 4.00
N SER A 19 -36.05 -5.89 5.27
CA SER A 19 -36.96 -5.53 6.36
C SER A 19 -36.47 -4.26 7.08
N LEU A 20 -37.35 -3.66 7.88
CA LEU A 20 -36.95 -2.54 8.73
C LEU A 20 -35.84 -2.92 9.72
N SER A 21 -35.82 -4.17 10.20
CA SER A 21 -34.75 -4.71 11.06
C SER A 21 -33.38 -4.66 10.36
N ASP A 22 -33.30 -5.02 9.07
CA ASP A 22 -32.05 -5.01 8.31
C ASP A 22 -31.48 -3.60 8.20
N VAL A 23 -32.34 -2.60 7.97
CA VAL A 23 -31.95 -1.19 7.95
C VAL A 23 -31.42 -0.75 9.32
N VAL A 24 -32.11 -1.09 10.39
CA VAL A 24 -31.71 -0.72 11.77
C VAL A 24 -30.40 -1.39 12.16
N ASP A 25 -30.22 -2.66 11.85
CA ASP A 25 -29.01 -3.40 12.21
C ASP A 25 -27.78 -2.91 11.42
N ARG A 26 -27.94 -2.61 10.13
CA ARG A 26 -26.88 -1.96 9.34
C ARG A 26 -26.54 -0.56 9.86
N PHE A 27 -27.54 0.21 10.24
CA PHE A 27 -27.33 1.54 10.84
C PHE A 27 -26.56 1.45 12.16
N ARG A 28 -26.95 0.51 13.04
CA ARG A 28 -26.27 0.27 14.33
C ARG A 28 -24.82 -0.21 14.10
N LYS A 29 -24.62 -1.15 13.18
CA LYS A 29 -23.29 -1.68 12.83
C LYS A 29 -22.38 -0.58 12.30
N SER A 30 -22.88 0.26 11.38
CA SER A 30 -22.12 1.38 10.82
C SER A 30 -21.73 2.44 11.87
N ARG A 31 -22.56 2.68 12.88
CA ARG A 31 -22.25 3.61 13.97
C ARG A 31 -21.28 3.05 15.00
N ARG A 32 -21.25 1.74 15.19
CA ARG A 32 -20.35 1.08 16.16
C ARG A 32 -18.94 0.84 15.60
N SER A 33 -18.81 0.71 14.29
CA SER A 33 -17.53 0.44 13.65
C SER A 33 -16.79 1.73 13.39
N THR A 34 -15.64 1.87 14.03
CA THR A 34 -14.76 3.03 13.87
C THR A 34 -13.63 2.72 12.90
N VAL A 35 -13.13 3.75 12.21
CA VAL A 35 -12.17 3.60 11.11
C VAL A 35 -10.81 3.13 11.60
N LEU A 36 -10.27 3.79 12.65
CA LEU A 36 -8.92 3.46 13.13
C LEU A 36 -8.86 2.05 13.71
N ALA A 37 -9.85 1.67 14.53
CA ALA A 37 -9.95 0.32 15.09
C ALA A 37 -10.10 -0.75 13.98
N TYR A 38 -10.87 -0.45 12.93
CA TYR A 38 -11.04 -1.38 11.82
C TYR A 38 -9.74 -1.54 11.01
N VAL A 39 -9.02 -0.45 10.70
CA VAL A 39 -7.72 -0.51 10.01
C VAL A 39 -6.72 -1.34 10.79
N GLU A 40 -6.64 -1.17 12.11
CA GLU A 40 -5.74 -1.98 12.97
C GLU A 40 -6.12 -3.46 12.93
N THR A 41 -7.43 -3.77 13.00
CA THR A 41 -7.91 -5.16 12.86
C THR A 41 -7.50 -5.76 11.50
N GLN A 42 -7.59 -5.01 10.41
CA GLN A 42 -7.15 -5.47 9.10
C GLN A 42 -5.62 -5.64 9.03
N ALA A 43 -4.85 -4.75 9.66
CA ALA A 43 -3.39 -4.86 9.74
C ALA A 43 -2.99 -6.12 10.51
N ALA A 44 -3.62 -6.40 11.66
CA ALA A 44 -3.39 -7.61 12.44
C ALA A 44 -3.73 -8.91 11.67
N ARG A 45 -4.84 -8.91 10.92
CA ARG A 45 -5.21 -10.04 10.03
C ARG A 45 -4.17 -10.29 8.93
N LEU A 46 -3.63 -9.21 8.33
CA LEU A 46 -2.59 -9.31 7.32
C LEU A 46 -1.30 -9.87 7.91
N GLU A 47 -0.94 -9.46 9.12
CA GLU A 47 0.23 -9.94 9.84
C GLU A 47 0.10 -11.44 10.19
N ALA A 48 -1.04 -11.86 10.72
CA ALA A 48 -1.33 -13.27 10.98
C ALA A 48 -1.25 -14.15 9.72
N ASN A 49 -1.55 -13.59 8.54
CA ASN A 49 -1.41 -14.24 7.24
C ASN A 49 0.00 -14.12 6.61
N GLY A 50 1.02 -13.72 7.38
CA GLY A 50 2.40 -13.58 6.91
C GLY A 50 2.66 -12.37 5.98
N LYS A 51 1.68 -11.52 5.71
CA LYS A 51 1.79 -10.34 4.83
C LYS A 51 2.35 -9.12 5.58
N LEU A 52 3.52 -9.28 6.21
CA LEU A 52 4.14 -8.30 7.11
C LEU A 52 4.36 -6.93 6.44
N GLY A 53 4.81 -6.91 5.18
CA GLY A 53 5.01 -5.65 4.43
C GLY A 53 3.71 -4.88 4.23
N THR A 54 2.64 -5.57 3.88
CA THR A 54 1.31 -4.95 3.70
C THR A 54 0.74 -4.47 5.04
N ALA A 55 0.87 -5.27 6.12
CA ALA A 55 0.45 -4.88 7.46
C ALA A 55 1.16 -3.60 7.94
N ARG A 56 2.47 -3.50 7.71
CA ARG A 56 3.26 -2.28 8.00
C ARG A 56 2.75 -1.06 7.24
N ASN A 57 2.37 -1.24 5.98
CA ASN A 57 1.81 -0.16 5.16
C ASN A 57 0.45 0.31 5.68
N TYR A 58 -0.40 -0.60 6.14
CA TYR A 58 -1.68 -0.27 6.77
C TYR A 58 -1.46 0.53 8.07
N ARG A 59 -0.56 0.09 8.95
CA ARG A 59 -0.24 0.83 10.20
C ARG A 59 0.37 2.20 9.92
N ARG A 60 1.21 2.33 8.89
CA ARG A 60 1.75 3.64 8.49
C ARG A 60 0.64 4.60 8.05
N THR A 61 -0.32 4.10 7.26
CA THR A 61 -1.49 4.88 6.84
C THR A 61 -2.38 5.21 8.04
N LEU A 62 -2.59 4.26 8.95
CA LEU A 62 -3.33 4.44 10.19
C LEU A 62 -2.72 5.57 11.03
N GLY A 63 -1.41 5.56 11.25
CA GLY A 63 -0.72 6.62 11.99
C GLY A 63 -0.93 7.99 11.37
N SER A 64 -0.74 8.11 10.05
CA SER A 64 -0.95 9.38 9.34
C SER A 64 -2.41 9.87 9.41
N PHE A 65 -3.38 8.97 9.29
CA PHE A 65 -4.80 9.32 9.38
C PHE A 65 -5.22 9.66 10.81
N SER A 66 -4.68 8.96 11.81
CA SER A 66 -4.85 9.26 13.22
C SER A 66 -4.31 10.66 13.57
N ASP A 67 -3.12 11.02 13.06
CA ASP A 67 -2.55 12.36 13.24
C ASP A 67 -3.47 13.46 12.67
N PHE A 68 -4.03 13.23 11.47
CA PHE A 68 -5.00 14.13 10.87
C PHE A 68 -6.26 14.30 11.73
N LEU A 69 -6.76 13.22 12.33
CA LEU A 69 -7.93 13.23 13.20
C LEU A 69 -7.64 13.72 14.63
N GLY A 70 -6.38 14.09 14.94
CA GLY A 70 -5.96 14.49 16.29
C GLY A 70 -6.08 13.35 17.32
N GLY A 71 -5.84 12.11 16.89
CA GLY A 71 -5.91 10.91 17.74
C GLY A 71 -7.34 10.41 18.03
N ARG A 72 -8.38 11.07 17.51
CA ARG A 72 -9.77 10.66 17.73
C ARG A 72 -10.20 9.66 16.66
N ASP A 73 -10.76 8.53 17.08
CA ASP A 73 -11.37 7.60 16.14
C ASP A 73 -12.77 8.08 15.72
N ILE A 74 -13.12 7.85 14.47
CA ILE A 74 -14.40 8.27 13.91
C ILE A 74 -15.18 7.07 13.35
N PRO A 75 -16.51 7.08 13.40
CA PRO A 75 -17.31 6.05 12.75
C PRO A 75 -17.20 6.17 11.23
N PHE A 76 -17.31 5.03 10.53
CA PHE A 76 -17.30 5.00 9.05
C PHE A 76 -18.36 5.90 8.39
N SER A 77 -19.45 6.16 9.09
CA SER A 77 -20.51 7.06 8.61
C SER A 77 -20.06 8.52 8.38
N LEU A 78 -18.94 8.91 8.97
CA LEU A 78 -18.34 10.24 8.77
C LEU A 78 -17.28 10.26 7.66
N VAL A 79 -16.95 9.09 7.08
CA VAL A 79 -16.02 9.03 5.94
C VAL A 79 -16.78 9.38 4.68
N ASP A 80 -16.81 10.65 4.37
CA ASP A 80 -17.40 11.21 3.17
C ASP A 80 -16.31 11.83 2.26
N GLU A 81 -16.72 12.29 1.09
CA GLU A 81 -15.85 12.94 0.12
C GLU A 81 -15.17 14.19 0.69
N ARG A 82 -15.88 14.93 1.54
CA ARG A 82 -15.36 16.14 2.19
C ARG A 82 -14.21 15.81 3.15
N LEU A 83 -14.38 14.80 4.01
CA LEU A 83 -13.34 14.37 4.95
C LEU A 83 -12.10 13.89 4.22
N VAL A 84 -12.29 13.09 3.15
CA VAL A 84 -11.19 12.57 2.34
C VAL A 84 -10.44 13.70 1.64
N GLY A 85 -11.15 14.69 1.10
CA GLY A 85 -10.56 15.92 0.53
C GLY A 85 -9.78 16.72 1.56
N GLN A 86 -10.32 16.90 2.77
CA GLN A 86 -9.62 17.59 3.86
C GLN A 86 -8.33 16.87 4.27
N TYR A 87 -8.32 15.54 4.25
CA TYR A 87 -7.12 14.76 4.52
C TYR A 87 -6.06 14.90 3.40
N ASP A 88 -6.49 14.92 2.13
CA ASP A 88 -5.60 15.20 0.98
C ASP A 88 -4.93 16.57 1.13
N ASP A 89 -5.70 17.60 1.41
CA ASP A 89 -5.21 18.96 1.62
C ASP A 89 -4.25 19.06 2.82
N TRP A 90 -4.58 18.38 3.91
CA TRP A 90 -3.73 18.35 5.11
C TRP A 90 -2.36 17.70 4.82
N LEU A 91 -2.33 16.58 4.07
CA LEU A 91 -1.09 15.94 3.66
C LEU A 91 -0.25 16.85 2.77
N ARG A 92 -0.87 17.53 1.81
CA ARG A 92 -0.18 18.46 0.90
C ARG A 92 0.40 19.65 1.64
N ARG A 93 -0.33 20.24 2.59
CA ARG A 93 0.18 21.33 3.44
C ARG A 93 1.39 20.93 4.27
N ARG A 94 1.52 19.66 4.64
CA ARG A 94 2.69 19.11 5.32
C ARG A 94 3.86 18.77 4.37
N GLY A 95 3.76 19.10 3.09
CA GLY A 95 4.80 18.84 2.09
C GLY A 95 4.94 17.36 1.70
N VAL A 96 3.92 16.55 1.96
CA VAL A 96 3.95 15.13 1.56
C VAL A 96 3.90 15.03 0.04
N VAL A 97 4.85 14.30 -0.56
CA VAL A 97 4.92 14.12 -2.01
C VAL A 97 3.71 13.36 -2.55
N ARG A 98 3.29 13.71 -3.77
CA ARG A 98 2.05 13.25 -4.39
C ARG A 98 1.90 11.72 -4.43
N ASN A 99 2.97 10.99 -4.71
CA ASN A 99 2.95 9.52 -4.69
C ASN A 99 2.68 8.94 -3.30
N THR A 100 3.14 9.59 -2.23
CA THR A 100 2.87 9.19 -0.85
C THR A 100 1.42 9.52 -0.47
N VAL A 101 0.90 10.68 -0.88
CA VAL A 101 -0.53 11.01 -0.71
C VAL A 101 -1.39 9.94 -1.39
N SER A 102 -1.11 9.66 -2.67
CA SER A 102 -1.80 8.60 -3.42
C SER A 102 -1.71 7.23 -2.75
N PHE A 103 -0.56 6.89 -2.18
CA PHE A 103 -0.38 5.65 -1.43
C PHE A 103 -1.33 5.54 -0.23
N TYR A 104 -1.45 6.60 0.58
CA TYR A 104 -2.39 6.63 1.70
C TYR A 104 -3.84 6.54 1.24
N MET A 105 -4.21 7.28 0.19
CA MET A 105 -5.56 7.25 -0.38
C MET A 105 -5.94 5.86 -0.91
N ARG A 106 -5.02 5.16 -1.57
CA ARG A 106 -5.25 3.79 -2.05
C ARG A 106 -5.51 2.81 -0.93
N ILE A 107 -4.75 2.92 0.17
CA ILE A 107 -4.95 2.04 1.34
C ILE A 107 -6.29 2.32 2.01
N LEU A 108 -6.61 3.60 2.28
CA LEU A 108 -7.89 3.96 2.88
C LEU A 108 -9.08 3.56 2.01
N ARG A 109 -8.98 3.71 0.68
CA ARG A 109 -10.00 3.24 -0.27
C ARG A 109 -10.15 1.72 -0.22
N ALA A 110 -9.05 0.98 -0.14
CA ALA A 110 -9.09 -0.48 -0.03
C ALA A 110 -9.75 -0.94 1.29
N VAL A 111 -9.46 -0.26 2.39
CA VAL A 111 -10.09 -0.48 3.70
C VAL A 111 -11.59 -0.18 3.63
N TYR A 112 -11.98 0.96 3.06
CA TYR A 112 -13.38 1.35 2.91
C TYR A 112 -14.16 0.33 2.07
N ASN A 113 -13.64 -0.05 0.91
CA ASN A 113 -14.25 -1.04 0.03
C ASN A 113 -14.38 -2.42 0.71
N ARG A 114 -13.42 -2.77 1.58
CA ARG A 114 -13.52 -3.99 2.37
C ARG A 114 -14.61 -3.89 3.44
N ALA A 115 -14.73 -2.74 4.10
CA ALA A 115 -15.80 -2.48 5.05
C ALA A 115 -17.18 -2.54 4.40
N VAL A 116 -17.31 -2.09 3.14
CA VAL A 116 -18.53 -2.26 2.32
C VAL A 116 -18.81 -3.73 2.08
N LYS A 117 -17.82 -4.53 1.69
CA LYS A 117 -17.99 -5.98 1.45
C LYS A 117 -18.35 -6.76 2.72
N GLU A 118 -17.90 -6.29 3.87
CA GLU A 118 -18.22 -6.89 5.19
C GLU A 118 -19.52 -6.32 5.80
N ASP A 119 -20.29 -5.54 5.03
CA ASP A 119 -21.55 -4.89 5.47
C ASP A 119 -21.38 -4.00 6.71
N VAL A 120 -20.19 -3.43 6.90
CA VAL A 120 -19.89 -2.46 7.96
C VAL A 120 -20.39 -1.06 7.60
N VAL A 121 -20.30 -0.70 6.32
CA VAL A 121 -20.69 0.59 5.79
C VAL A 121 -21.44 0.41 4.46
N PRO A 122 -22.45 1.23 4.16
CA PRO A 122 -23.16 1.17 2.89
C PRO A 122 -22.24 1.60 1.73
N GLN A 123 -22.55 1.14 0.52
CA GLN A 123 -21.83 1.51 -0.68
C GLN A 123 -21.90 3.04 -0.91
N ALA A 124 -20.74 3.66 -0.87
CA ALA A 124 -20.52 5.04 -1.30
C ALA A 124 -19.11 5.11 -1.92
N ASP A 125 -18.80 6.16 -2.63
CA ASP A 125 -17.48 6.34 -3.24
C ASP A 125 -16.81 7.65 -2.74
N PRO A 126 -16.40 7.72 -1.46
CA PRO A 126 -15.82 8.92 -0.89
C PRO A 126 -14.43 9.26 -1.47
N PHE A 127 -13.82 8.34 -2.22
CA PHE A 127 -12.50 8.52 -2.83
C PHE A 127 -12.57 8.88 -4.33
N ARG A 128 -13.75 9.24 -4.85
CA ARG A 128 -13.96 9.48 -6.28
C ARG A 128 -13.08 10.61 -6.83
N HIS A 129 -12.89 11.67 -6.08
CA HIS A 129 -12.21 12.88 -6.55
C HIS A 129 -10.77 13.02 -6.05
N VAL A 130 -10.24 12.05 -5.31
CA VAL A 130 -8.84 12.07 -4.89
C VAL A 130 -7.94 11.29 -5.84
N TYR A 131 -6.72 11.78 -5.97
CA TYR A 131 -5.72 11.13 -6.82
C TYR A 131 -5.23 9.82 -6.19
N THR A 132 -5.38 8.72 -6.92
CA THR A 132 -4.93 7.37 -6.53
C THR A 132 -3.96 6.74 -7.54
N GLY A 133 -3.48 7.53 -8.51
CA GLY A 133 -2.50 7.11 -9.50
C GLY A 133 -1.07 7.04 -8.95
N VAL A 134 -0.13 6.80 -9.83
CA VAL A 134 1.32 6.83 -9.54
C VAL A 134 1.97 7.73 -10.57
N ASP A 135 2.56 8.83 -10.11
CA ASP A 135 3.36 9.70 -10.96
C ASP A 135 4.68 9.02 -11.31
N GLN A 136 5.13 9.22 -12.53
CA GLN A 136 6.45 8.78 -12.93
C GLN A 136 7.51 9.50 -12.09
N THR A 137 8.35 8.72 -11.43
CA THR A 137 9.52 9.25 -10.73
C THR A 137 10.70 9.31 -11.69
N CYS A 138 11.48 10.37 -11.59
CA CYS A 138 12.72 10.47 -12.34
C CYS A 138 13.64 9.31 -11.95
N LYS A 139 13.90 8.40 -12.87
CA LYS A 139 14.83 7.30 -12.64
C LYS A 139 16.24 7.89 -12.61
N ARG A 140 16.94 7.70 -11.49
CA ARG A 140 18.34 8.08 -11.34
C ARG A 140 19.24 6.99 -11.94
N ALA A 141 19.12 6.77 -13.24
CA ALA A 141 20.05 5.90 -13.93
C ALA A 141 21.44 6.56 -13.95
N VAL A 142 22.45 5.79 -13.61
CA VAL A 142 23.86 6.22 -13.71
C VAL A 142 24.49 5.59 -14.94
N GLY A 143 25.46 6.28 -15.54
CA GLY A 143 26.22 5.76 -16.65
C GLY A 143 27.16 4.62 -16.22
N GLU A 144 27.60 3.82 -17.19
CA GLU A 144 28.54 2.72 -16.98
C GLU A 144 29.88 3.18 -16.39
N ASP A 145 30.30 4.39 -16.74
CA ASP A 145 31.49 5.04 -16.20
C ASP A 145 31.46 5.20 -14.67
N VAL A 146 30.28 5.46 -14.11
CA VAL A 146 30.08 5.55 -12.66
C VAL A 146 30.23 4.17 -12.01
N VAL A 147 29.71 3.11 -12.65
CA VAL A 147 29.84 1.74 -12.17
C VAL A 147 31.29 1.29 -12.15
N VAL A 148 32.04 1.62 -13.22
CA VAL A 148 33.50 1.34 -13.31
C VAL A 148 34.25 2.05 -12.18
N ARG A 149 33.99 3.35 -11.98
CA ARG A 149 34.61 4.13 -10.89
C ARG A 149 34.27 3.57 -9.51
N LEU A 150 33.02 3.19 -9.27
CA LEU A 150 32.62 2.56 -8.00
C LEU A 150 33.39 1.26 -7.74
N ARG A 151 33.60 0.44 -8.77
CA ARG A 151 34.36 -0.82 -8.68
C ARG A 151 35.81 -0.60 -8.27
N GLN A 152 36.40 0.53 -8.67
CA GLN A 152 37.82 0.87 -8.44
C GLN A 152 38.07 1.58 -7.11
N LEU A 153 37.01 1.94 -6.35
CA LEU A 153 37.17 2.62 -5.06
C LEU A 153 37.93 1.76 -4.05
N ASP A 154 38.97 2.33 -3.48
CA ASP A 154 39.64 1.79 -2.31
C ASP A 154 38.79 2.08 -1.05
N LEU A 155 38.21 1.04 -0.48
CA LEU A 155 37.33 1.11 0.69
C LEU A 155 37.86 0.23 1.84
N THR A 156 39.17 -0.03 1.86
CA THR A 156 39.83 -0.86 2.90
C THR A 156 39.58 -0.33 4.32
N HIS A 157 39.42 1.00 4.46
CA HIS A 157 39.13 1.64 5.74
C HIS A 157 37.64 1.63 6.15
N SER A 158 36.74 1.14 5.30
CA SER A 158 35.30 1.13 5.58
C SER A 158 34.63 -0.16 5.09
N PRO A 159 34.65 -1.24 5.89
CA PRO A 159 34.09 -2.55 5.49
C PRO A 159 32.61 -2.49 5.11
N SER A 160 31.83 -1.61 5.75
CA SER A 160 30.40 -1.44 5.44
C SER A 160 30.18 -0.81 4.05
N LEU A 161 31.00 0.14 3.65
CA LEU A 161 30.94 0.74 2.31
C LEU A 161 31.50 -0.22 1.26
N ALA A 162 32.52 -1.00 1.58
CA ALA A 162 33.03 -2.04 0.71
C ALA A 162 31.94 -3.08 0.40
N LEU A 163 31.25 -3.57 1.43
CA LEU A 163 30.13 -4.51 1.27
C LEU A 163 28.97 -3.88 0.44
N ALA A 164 28.62 -2.63 0.72
CA ALA A 164 27.57 -1.93 -0.03
C ALA A 164 27.94 -1.78 -1.53
N ARG A 165 29.18 -1.43 -1.84
CA ARG A 165 29.71 -1.40 -3.20
C ARG A 165 29.61 -2.78 -3.87
N ASP A 166 30.05 -3.82 -3.19
CA ASP A 166 30.09 -5.18 -3.76
C ASP A 166 28.68 -5.71 -4.04
N ILE A 167 27.73 -5.46 -3.13
CA ILE A 167 26.30 -5.76 -3.34
C ILE A 167 25.75 -4.98 -4.53
N PHE A 168 26.08 -3.69 -4.66
CA PHE A 168 25.64 -2.88 -5.79
C PHE A 168 26.19 -3.41 -7.12
N ILE A 169 27.48 -3.70 -7.19
CA ILE A 169 28.13 -4.26 -8.39
C ILE A 169 27.53 -5.62 -8.72
N PHE A 170 27.31 -6.49 -7.72
CA PHE A 170 26.67 -7.80 -7.93
C PHE A 170 25.25 -7.63 -8.49
N SER A 171 24.45 -6.75 -7.90
CA SER A 171 23.11 -6.43 -8.41
C SER A 171 23.16 -5.93 -9.86
N TYR A 172 24.10 -5.05 -10.19
CA TYR A 172 24.29 -4.55 -11.55
C TYR A 172 24.63 -5.68 -12.53
N CYS A 173 25.59 -6.53 -12.20
CA CYS A 173 26.01 -7.68 -13.04
C CYS A 173 24.90 -8.71 -13.23
N THR A 174 24.00 -8.87 -12.23
CA THR A 174 22.84 -9.77 -12.27
C THR A 174 21.59 -9.10 -12.84
N ARG A 175 21.71 -8.02 -13.62
CA ARG A 175 20.62 -7.29 -14.28
C ARG A 175 19.60 -6.68 -13.32
N GLY A 176 20.05 -6.22 -12.16
CA GLY A 176 19.20 -5.53 -11.17
C GLY A 176 18.53 -6.47 -10.18
N MET A 177 19.17 -7.57 -9.80
CA MET A 177 18.69 -8.45 -8.73
C MET A 177 18.43 -7.61 -7.47
N ALA A 178 17.25 -7.77 -6.87
CA ALA A 178 16.88 -7.01 -5.68
C ALA A 178 17.74 -7.40 -4.47
N PHE A 179 18.02 -6.42 -3.58
CA PHE A 179 18.83 -6.65 -2.38
C PHE A 179 18.31 -7.83 -1.53
N VAL A 180 16.99 -7.96 -1.39
CA VAL A 180 16.37 -9.07 -0.68
C VAL A 180 16.73 -10.41 -1.29
N ASP A 181 16.73 -10.52 -2.62
CA ASP A 181 17.05 -11.78 -3.31
C ASP A 181 18.54 -12.10 -3.17
N ILE A 182 19.41 -11.07 -3.22
CA ILE A 182 20.86 -11.22 -2.97
C ILE A 182 21.11 -11.72 -1.53
N ALA A 183 20.41 -11.13 -0.55
CA ALA A 183 20.57 -11.49 0.86
C ALA A 183 20.14 -12.94 1.20
N PHE A 184 19.25 -13.51 0.40
CA PHE A 184 18.79 -14.90 0.56
C PHE A 184 19.43 -15.87 -0.44
N LEU A 185 20.36 -15.39 -1.28
CA LEU A 185 21.06 -16.24 -2.26
C LEU A 185 21.94 -17.28 -1.55
N ARG A 186 21.76 -18.54 -1.89
CA ARG A 186 22.54 -19.66 -1.34
C ARG A 186 23.52 -20.20 -2.37
N ASN A 187 24.60 -20.83 -1.94
CA ASN A 187 25.61 -21.41 -2.84
C ASN A 187 25.00 -22.37 -3.87
N GLN A 188 23.96 -23.14 -3.50
CA GLN A 188 23.24 -24.01 -4.42
C GLN A 188 22.48 -23.26 -5.52
N ASP A 189 22.07 -22.02 -5.28
CA ASP A 189 21.30 -21.21 -6.23
C ASP A 189 22.24 -20.64 -7.31
N ILE A 190 23.55 -20.53 -7.04
CA ILE A 190 24.57 -20.04 -8.01
C ILE A 190 24.74 -21.03 -9.16
N CYS A 191 24.70 -22.34 -8.90
CA CYS A 191 24.81 -23.36 -9.94
C CYS A 191 23.65 -23.37 -10.93
N LEU A 192 22.44 -23.00 -10.49
CA LEU A 192 21.23 -22.95 -11.33
C LEU A 192 21.23 -21.77 -12.32
N LEU A 193 21.96 -20.70 -12.02
CA LEU A 193 22.09 -19.54 -12.92
C LEU A 193 22.83 -19.86 -14.22
N TYR A 194 23.67 -20.91 -14.24
CA TYR A 194 24.42 -21.33 -15.43
C TYR A 194 23.73 -22.45 -16.22
N THR A 195 22.72 -23.11 -15.69
CA THR A 195 22.12 -24.32 -16.28
C THR A 195 20.67 -24.15 -16.74
N SER A 196 20.02 -23.01 -16.45
CA SER A 196 18.67 -22.75 -16.95
C SER A 196 18.75 -22.00 -18.29
N PRO A 197 18.39 -22.61 -19.44
CA PRO A 197 18.30 -21.88 -20.69
C PRO A 197 17.27 -20.79 -20.54
N SER A 198 17.59 -19.60 -21.04
CA SER A 198 16.64 -18.49 -21.07
C SER A 198 15.38 -18.91 -21.84
N PRO A 199 14.17 -18.56 -21.37
CA PRO A 199 12.92 -18.82 -22.14
C PRO A 199 12.94 -18.24 -23.56
N ARG A 200 13.91 -17.38 -23.89
CA ARG A 200 14.11 -16.83 -25.23
C ARG A 200 14.96 -17.72 -26.16
N ASP A 201 15.67 -18.71 -25.62
CA ASP A 201 16.52 -19.60 -26.41
C ASP A 201 15.77 -20.83 -26.91
N SER A 202 14.51 -21.03 -26.52
CA SER A 202 13.66 -22.16 -26.92
C SER A 202 12.78 -21.88 -28.16
N THR A 203 12.96 -20.76 -28.85
CA THR A 203 12.18 -20.39 -30.04
C THR A 203 13.00 -20.33 -31.34
N SER A 204 14.01 -21.19 -31.48
CA SER A 204 14.73 -21.36 -32.74
C SER A 204 14.86 -22.86 -33.06
N SER A 205 13.80 -23.42 -33.60
CA SER A 205 13.78 -24.65 -34.40
C SER A 205 12.51 -24.67 -35.23
#